data_d1abbe64b61ea0d0b85781db129524ec
#
_entry.id   d1abbe64b61ea0d0b85781db129524ec
#
_cell.length_a   1.000
_cell.length_b   1.000
_cell.length_c   1.000
_cell.angle_alpha   90.00
_cell.angle_beta   90.00
_cell.angle_gamma   90.00
#
_symmetry.space_group_name_H-M   'P 1'
#
loop_
_entity.id
_entity.type
_entity.pdbx_description
1 polymer ?
#
loop_
_entity_poly.entity_id
_entity_poly.type
_entity_poly.pdbx_seq_one_letter_code
_entity_poly.pdbx_strand_id
1 'polypeptide(L)'
;MKNSLLIYAPKISHFYKKNVWLKLEILNPTGSHKDRESVLLIKEAKKKNFKSIGCASTGNLAISLAFFSKIYQMKSNIWLREKDINIDNLKLIKSLGSKVFIKKISNLSKLYDLSSQLMKKRKIFNANPNSSNSKILANTEIIKEIYKANKKIDTFITCINNGSHILGLKKGLRKKHNLYGIFSKSKIATSINSFSRYEYENLIKHFNMKKDFIEAKEKEIFNGYKLLASEGLFCEPASAAVVGSLNKFKEKNICCIITGSVHKNLRSFQK
;
A
#
# COMPACT_ATOMS: atom_id res chain seq x y z
N MET A 1 -0.15 15.95 -5.43
CA MET A 1 1.20 15.33 -5.32
C MET A 1 1.86 15.35 -6.69
N LYS A 2 3.20 15.38 -6.77
CA LYS A 2 3.92 15.17 -8.03
C LYS A 2 3.76 13.71 -8.47
N ASN A 3 3.86 13.45 -9.78
CA ASN A 3 3.83 12.09 -10.31
C ASN A 3 5.05 11.31 -9.80
N SER A 4 4.85 10.06 -9.39
CA SER A 4 5.98 9.17 -9.08
C SER A 4 6.64 8.67 -10.37
N LEU A 5 7.92 8.30 -10.29
CA LEU A 5 8.67 7.86 -11.46
C LEU A 5 8.19 6.50 -11.97
N LEU A 6 8.24 6.34 -13.29
CA LEU A 6 8.17 5.07 -14.00
C LEU A 6 9.52 4.84 -14.67
N ILE A 7 10.23 3.78 -14.30
CA ILE A 7 11.55 3.43 -14.87
C ILE A 7 11.50 2.07 -15.54
N TYR A 8 12.31 1.88 -16.58
CA TYR A 8 12.59 0.56 -17.13
C TYR A 8 13.62 -0.15 -16.24
N ALA A 9 13.45 -1.45 -16.00
CA ALA A 9 14.30 -2.25 -15.14
C ALA A 9 15.13 -3.26 -15.98
N PRO A 10 16.31 -2.89 -16.50
CA PRO A 10 17.04 -3.70 -17.50
C PRO A 10 17.50 -5.05 -16.96
N LYS A 11 18.00 -5.11 -15.73
CA LYS A 11 18.48 -6.37 -15.13
C LYS A 11 17.33 -7.33 -14.80
N ILE A 12 16.23 -6.81 -14.27
CA ILE A 12 15.00 -7.59 -14.02
C ILE A 12 14.41 -8.06 -15.34
N SER A 13 14.38 -7.20 -16.35
CA SER A 13 13.89 -7.52 -17.70
C SER A 13 14.71 -8.65 -18.36
N HIS A 14 16.03 -8.57 -18.26
CA HIS A 14 16.93 -9.61 -18.75
C HIS A 14 16.71 -10.94 -18.03
N PHE A 15 16.67 -10.91 -16.69
CA PHE A 15 16.49 -12.11 -15.86
C PHE A 15 15.20 -12.88 -16.19
N TYR A 16 14.08 -12.17 -16.36
CA TYR A 16 12.78 -12.79 -16.64
C TYR A 16 12.46 -12.90 -18.14
N LYS A 17 13.32 -12.39 -19.04
CA LYS A 17 13.09 -12.32 -20.50
C LYS A 17 11.76 -11.63 -20.83
N LYS A 18 11.50 -10.48 -20.16
CA LYS A 18 10.28 -9.66 -20.24
C LYS A 18 10.65 -8.19 -20.30
N ASN A 19 9.76 -7.35 -20.77
CA ASN A 19 9.88 -5.89 -20.62
C ASN A 19 9.27 -5.48 -19.28
N VAL A 20 10.08 -5.12 -18.31
CA VAL A 20 9.62 -4.79 -16.95
C VAL A 20 9.88 -3.33 -16.64
N TRP A 21 8.82 -2.64 -16.23
CA TRP A 21 8.87 -1.29 -15.69
C TRP A 21 8.50 -1.30 -14.22
N LEU A 22 9.09 -0.38 -13.47
CA LEU A 22 8.83 -0.19 -12.05
C LEU A 22 8.19 1.17 -11.82
N LYS A 23 6.99 1.19 -11.25
CA LYS A 23 6.32 2.41 -10.79
C LYS A 23 6.71 2.66 -9.33
N LEU A 24 7.53 3.70 -9.09
CA LEU A 24 8.23 3.90 -7.82
C LEU A 24 7.40 4.75 -6.83
N GLU A 25 6.39 4.14 -6.20
CA GLU A 25 5.63 4.79 -5.14
C GLU A 25 6.46 4.98 -3.84
N ILE A 26 7.63 4.35 -3.76
CA ILE A 26 8.62 4.55 -2.69
C ILE A 26 9.23 5.95 -2.68
N LEU A 27 9.13 6.70 -3.77
CA LEU A 27 9.63 8.07 -3.88
C LEU A 27 8.63 9.14 -3.42
N ASN A 28 7.46 8.74 -2.96
CA ASN A 28 6.53 9.66 -2.32
C ASN A 28 7.12 10.16 -0.98
N PRO A 29 6.71 11.33 -0.46
CA PRO A 29 7.31 11.99 0.71
C PRO A 29 7.54 11.11 1.93
N THR A 30 6.60 10.21 2.26
CA THR A 30 6.78 9.26 3.37
C THR A 30 7.20 7.86 2.90
N GLY A 31 7.63 7.72 1.65
CA GLY A 31 8.15 6.47 1.09
C GLY A 31 7.07 5.42 0.78
N SER A 32 5.83 5.80 0.46
CA SER A 32 4.81 4.81 0.04
C SER A 32 3.63 5.42 -0.71
N HIS A 33 2.89 4.55 -1.44
CA HIS A 33 1.64 4.91 -2.11
C HIS A 33 0.55 5.47 -1.17
N LYS A 34 0.67 5.25 0.15
CA LYS A 34 -0.29 5.75 1.14
C LYS A 34 -0.35 7.26 1.22
N ASP A 35 0.66 7.95 0.74
CA ASP A 35 0.69 9.40 0.65
C ASP A 35 -0.42 9.94 -0.25
N ARG A 36 -0.71 9.25 -1.35
CA ARG A 36 -1.83 9.59 -2.23
C ARG A 36 -3.17 9.50 -1.51
N GLU A 37 -3.36 8.41 -0.74
CA GLU A 37 -4.58 8.21 0.05
C GLU A 37 -4.71 9.29 1.13
N SER A 38 -3.65 9.55 1.89
CA SER A 38 -3.66 10.49 3.02
C SER A 38 -4.00 11.91 2.57
N VAL A 39 -3.43 12.38 1.46
CA VAL A 39 -3.74 13.72 0.92
C VAL A 39 -5.21 13.86 0.55
N LEU A 40 -5.81 12.88 -0.15
CA LEU A 40 -7.22 12.96 -0.53
C LEU A 40 -8.14 12.81 0.68
N LEU A 41 -7.83 11.95 1.64
CA LEU A 41 -8.59 11.80 2.88
C LEU A 41 -8.62 13.09 3.71
N ILE A 42 -7.48 13.77 3.83
CA ILE A 42 -7.40 15.05 4.55
C ILE A 42 -8.21 16.13 3.83
N LYS A 43 -8.11 16.20 2.49
CA LYS A 43 -8.92 17.15 1.70
C LYS A 43 -10.42 16.87 1.88
N GLU A 44 -10.83 15.60 1.85
CA GLU A 44 -12.22 15.21 2.10
C GLU A 44 -12.67 15.56 3.51
N ALA A 45 -11.84 15.29 4.53
CA ALA A 45 -12.13 15.65 5.92
C ALA A 45 -12.32 17.16 6.10
N LYS A 46 -11.45 17.98 5.49
CA LYS A 46 -11.57 19.44 5.51
C LYS A 46 -12.84 19.92 4.81
N LYS A 47 -13.15 19.37 3.62
CA LYS A 47 -14.40 19.71 2.90
C LYS A 47 -15.65 19.40 3.72
N LYS A 48 -15.59 18.36 4.56
CA LYS A 48 -16.66 17.97 5.49
C LYS A 48 -16.56 18.66 6.87
N ASN A 49 -15.75 19.70 7.00
CA ASN A 49 -15.55 20.51 8.22
C ASN A 49 -15.02 19.74 9.44
N PHE A 50 -14.38 18.57 9.25
CA PHE A 50 -13.71 17.88 10.34
C PHE A 50 -12.42 18.61 10.76
N LYS A 51 -12.20 18.72 12.07
CA LYS A 51 -10.99 19.33 12.66
C LYS A 51 -9.90 18.30 12.94
N SER A 52 -10.22 17.02 12.85
CA SER A 52 -9.30 15.92 13.10
C SER A 52 -9.62 14.70 12.24
N ILE A 53 -8.59 13.90 11.97
CA ILE A 53 -8.66 12.67 11.20
C ILE A 53 -7.99 11.54 11.97
N GLY A 54 -8.39 10.29 11.74
CA GLY A 54 -7.77 9.17 12.44
C GLY A 54 -7.84 7.86 11.68
N CYS A 55 -6.91 6.95 12.00
CA CYS A 55 -6.91 5.59 11.49
C CYS A 55 -6.37 4.60 12.52
N ALA A 56 -6.69 3.32 12.32
CA ALA A 56 -6.03 2.20 12.98
C ALA A 56 -5.01 1.59 12.02
N SER A 57 -3.72 1.82 12.29
CA SER A 57 -2.63 1.31 11.46
C SER A 57 -1.28 1.49 12.16
N THR A 58 -0.40 0.49 12.08
CA THR A 58 0.98 0.53 12.59
C THR A 58 2.04 0.82 11.51
N GLY A 59 1.61 0.90 10.24
CA GLY A 59 2.51 0.99 9.09
C GLY A 59 2.33 2.25 8.25
N ASN A 60 2.49 2.08 6.95
CA ASN A 60 2.54 3.15 5.96
C ASN A 60 1.40 4.18 6.05
N LEU A 61 0.15 3.73 6.29
CA LEU A 61 -0.98 4.66 6.39
C LEU A 61 -0.86 5.58 7.62
N ALA A 62 -0.47 5.04 8.78
CA ALA A 62 -0.34 5.83 10.00
C ALA A 62 0.72 6.92 9.85
N ILE A 63 1.90 6.56 9.31
CA ILE A 63 3.00 7.51 9.10
C ILE A 63 2.60 8.58 8.09
N SER A 64 2.04 8.18 6.97
CA SER A 64 1.58 9.09 5.93
C SER A 64 0.49 10.04 6.45
N LEU A 65 -0.49 9.52 7.18
CA LEU A 65 -1.57 10.32 7.74
C LEU A 65 -1.04 11.33 8.77
N ALA A 66 -0.13 10.90 9.65
CA ALA A 66 0.53 11.78 10.62
C ALA A 66 1.30 12.93 9.93
N PHE A 67 2.11 12.59 8.92
CA PHE A 67 2.93 13.54 8.17
C PHE A 67 2.06 14.59 7.45
N PHE A 68 1.09 14.15 6.65
CA PHE A 68 0.25 15.07 5.91
C PHE A 68 -0.72 15.83 6.81
N SER A 69 -1.17 15.25 7.92
CA SER A 69 -1.97 15.99 8.91
C SER A 69 -1.21 17.17 9.47
N LYS A 70 0.09 17.02 9.76
CA LYS A 70 0.95 18.13 10.19
C LYS A 70 1.07 19.21 9.11
N ILE A 71 1.33 18.83 7.85
CA ILE A 71 1.42 19.78 6.72
C ILE A 71 0.09 20.54 6.52
N TYR A 72 -1.02 19.85 6.58
CA TYR A 72 -2.35 20.44 6.38
C TYR A 72 -2.95 21.04 7.65
N GLN A 73 -2.20 21.14 8.76
CA GLN A 73 -2.64 21.68 10.05
C GLN A 73 -3.93 21.04 10.58
N MET A 74 -4.01 19.70 10.48
CA MET A 74 -5.12 18.90 10.97
C MET A 74 -4.66 17.99 12.12
N LYS A 75 -5.43 17.88 13.19
CA LYS A 75 -5.14 16.94 14.28
C LYS A 75 -5.24 15.50 13.80
N SER A 76 -4.25 14.64 14.09
CA SER A 76 -4.27 13.22 13.74
C SER A 76 -4.35 12.33 14.98
N ASN A 77 -5.10 11.23 14.84
CA ASN A 77 -5.36 10.27 15.90
C ASN A 77 -5.08 8.86 15.37
N ILE A 78 -4.14 8.14 15.97
CA ILE A 78 -3.67 6.84 15.49
C ILE A 78 -3.93 5.78 16.55
N TRP A 79 -4.69 4.74 16.18
CA TRP A 79 -4.92 3.57 17.02
C TRP A 79 -3.97 2.46 16.61
N LEU A 80 -3.25 1.91 17.59
CA LEU A 80 -2.27 0.83 17.40
C LEU A 80 -2.69 -0.40 18.19
N ARG A 81 -2.53 -1.57 17.58
CA ARG A 81 -2.61 -2.82 18.30
C ARG A 81 -1.24 -3.11 18.95
N GLU A 82 -1.23 -3.34 20.26
CA GLU A 82 -0.02 -3.48 21.07
C GLU A 82 0.99 -4.45 20.46
N LYS A 83 0.56 -5.65 20.08
CA LYS A 83 1.43 -6.71 19.53
C LYS A 83 2.04 -6.41 18.16
N ASP A 84 1.53 -5.40 17.44
CA ASP A 84 2.02 -5.03 16.10
C ASP A 84 2.90 -3.77 16.13
N ILE A 85 3.23 -3.26 17.30
CA ILE A 85 3.98 -2.01 17.42
C ILE A 85 5.41 -2.20 16.90
N ASN A 86 5.74 -1.40 15.89
CA ASN A 86 7.12 -1.09 15.55
C ASN A 86 7.50 0.20 16.29
N ILE A 87 8.52 0.11 17.16
CA ILE A 87 8.93 1.23 18.03
C ILE A 87 9.39 2.44 17.23
N ASP A 88 10.08 2.24 16.10
CA ASP A 88 10.60 3.33 15.28
C ASP A 88 9.46 4.06 14.59
N ASN A 89 8.48 3.32 14.05
CA ASN A 89 7.25 3.91 13.50
C ASN A 89 6.46 4.65 14.57
N LEU A 90 6.36 4.11 15.79
CA LEU A 90 5.67 4.76 16.91
C LEU A 90 6.34 6.08 17.27
N LYS A 91 7.68 6.11 17.40
CA LYS A 91 8.46 7.32 17.67
C LYS A 91 8.22 8.37 16.57
N LEU A 92 8.30 7.96 15.31
CA LEU A 92 8.06 8.84 14.16
C LEU A 92 6.64 9.43 14.16
N ILE A 93 5.60 8.60 14.37
CA ILE A 93 4.20 9.06 14.43
C ILE A 93 4.01 10.09 15.55
N LYS A 94 4.61 9.85 16.73
CA LYS A 94 4.53 10.78 17.86
C LYS A 94 5.27 12.09 17.58
N SER A 95 6.49 12.06 16.98
CA SER A 95 7.25 13.25 16.64
C SER A 95 6.56 14.14 15.60
N LEU A 96 5.70 13.54 14.76
CA LEU A 96 4.84 14.28 13.84
C LEU A 96 3.61 14.92 14.51
N GLY A 97 3.44 14.76 15.83
CA GLY A 97 2.38 15.40 16.62
C GLY A 97 1.05 14.63 16.66
N SER A 98 1.03 13.37 16.25
CA SER A 98 -0.18 12.55 16.33
C SER A 98 -0.50 12.09 17.74
N LYS A 99 -1.78 12.12 18.11
CA LYS A 99 -2.27 11.47 19.34
C LYS A 99 -2.36 9.96 19.10
N VAL A 100 -1.65 9.17 19.92
CA VAL A 100 -1.57 7.72 19.75
C VAL A 100 -2.33 7.01 20.86
N PHE A 101 -3.11 5.98 20.49
CA PHE A 101 -3.90 5.13 21.37
C PHE A 101 -3.49 3.67 21.17
N ILE A 102 -2.80 3.10 22.15
CA ILE A 102 -2.41 1.68 22.13
C ILE A 102 -3.55 0.85 22.72
N LYS A 103 -3.88 -0.27 22.06
CA LYS A 103 -4.96 -1.17 22.47
C LYS A 103 -4.50 -2.63 22.49
N LYS A 104 -4.76 -3.31 23.59
CA LYS A 104 -4.55 -4.76 23.75
C LYS A 104 -5.76 -5.48 23.16
N ILE A 105 -5.72 -5.79 21.87
CA ILE A 105 -6.81 -6.38 21.10
C ILE A 105 -6.29 -7.58 20.31
N SER A 106 -7.08 -8.67 20.26
CA SER A 106 -6.69 -9.94 19.63
C SER A 106 -6.50 -9.86 18.12
N ASN A 107 -7.38 -9.13 17.41
CA ASN A 107 -7.31 -9.02 15.95
C ASN A 107 -7.52 -7.59 15.45
N LEU A 108 -7.12 -7.36 14.20
CA LEU A 108 -7.14 -6.03 13.59
C LEU A 108 -8.56 -5.56 13.25
N SER A 109 -9.49 -6.47 12.91
CA SER A 109 -10.89 -6.11 12.65
C SER A 109 -11.55 -5.48 13.88
N LYS A 110 -11.36 -6.07 15.05
CA LYS A 110 -11.86 -5.48 16.32
C LYS A 110 -11.27 -4.09 16.58
N LEU A 111 -10.00 -3.85 16.20
CA LEU A 111 -9.40 -2.51 16.32
C LEU A 111 -10.05 -1.52 15.36
N TYR A 112 -10.37 -1.93 14.13
CA TYR A 112 -11.10 -1.08 13.17
C TYR A 112 -12.49 -0.71 13.69
N ASP A 113 -13.23 -1.67 14.23
CA ASP A 113 -14.57 -1.44 14.77
C ASP A 113 -14.50 -0.48 15.96
N LEU A 114 -13.66 -0.75 16.95
CA LEU A 114 -13.49 0.10 18.12
C LEU A 114 -13.05 1.52 17.74
N SER A 115 -12.04 1.65 16.90
CA SER A 115 -11.54 2.97 16.49
C SER A 115 -12.57 3.74 15.69
N SER A 116 -13.35 3.07 14.83
CA SER A 116 -14.42 3.70 14.06
C SER A 116 -15.54 4.23 14.95
N GLN A 117 -15.96 3.47 15.96
CA GLN A 117 -16.94 3.92 16.97
C GLN A 117 -16.42 5.13 17.76
N LEU A 118 -15.16 5.09 18.22
CA LEU A 118 -14.53 6.19 18.94
C LEU A 118 -14.39 7.44 18.06
N MET A 119 -14.03 7.27 16.79
CA MET A 119 -13.96 8.39 15.84
C MET A 119 -15.32 9.03 15.61
N LYS A 120 -16.38 8.23 15.44
CA LYS A 120 -17.76 8.73 15.33
C LYS A 120 -18.16 9.55 16.56
N LYS A 121 -17.97 8.99 17.77
CA LYS A 121 -18.30 9.65 19.04
C LYS A 121 -17.56 10.98 19.23
N ARG A 122 -16.30 11.06 18.79
CA ARG A 122 -15.43 12.23 18.98
C ARG A 122 -15.41 13.20 17.79
N LYS A 123 -16.27 13.01 16.79
CA LYS A 123 -16.30 13.81 15.55
C LYS A 123 -14.94 13.86 14.84
N ILE A 124 -14.26 12.71 14.75
CA ILE A 124 -12.99 12.52 14.03
C ILE A 124 -13.30 11.89 12.68
N PHE A 125 -12.73 12.42 11.59
CA PHE A 125 -12.88 11.80 10.26
C PHE A 125 -12.23 10.42 10.24
N ASN A 126 -13.00 9.40 9.84
CA ASN A 126 -12.54 8.02 9.83
C ASN A 126 -11.76 7.70 8.56
N ALA A 127 -10.47 7.38 8.71
CA ALA A 127 -9.57 6.95 7.65
C ALA A 127 -9.20 5.45 7.73
N ASN A 128 -10.00 4.62 8.39
CA ASN A 128 -9.82 3.17 8.39
C ASN A 128 -10.02 2.56 6.99
N PRO A 129 -9.60 1.32 6.72
CA PRO A 129 -9.96 0.62 5.50
C PRO A 129 -11.47 0.68 5.22
N ASN A 130 -11.83 0.80 3.94
CA ASN A 130 -13.23 0.89 3.46
C ASN A 130 -14.07 2.07 4.00
N SER A 131 -13.46 3.05 4.67
CA SER A 131 -14.17 4.20 5.23
C SER A 131 -14.45 5.31 4.22
N SER A 132 -13.76 5.35 3.09
CA SER A 132 -13.89 6.40 2.08
C SER A 132 -13.46 5.95 0.69
N ASN A 133 -14.25 6.32 -0.32
CA ASN A 133 -13.92 6.14 -1.73
C ASN A 133 -12.70 6.97 -2.17
N SER A 134 -12.30 7.99 -1.42
CA SER A 134 -11.10 8.78 -1.70
C SER A 134 -9.83 7.94 -1.77
N LYS A 135 -9.76 6.83 -1.02
CA LYS A 135 -8.63 5.88 -1.11
C LYS A 135 -8.55 5.21 -2.47
N ILE A 136 -9.69 4.77 -3.00
CA ILE A 136 -9.77 4.15 -4.33
C ILE A 136 -9.41 5.20 -5.40
N LEU A 137 -9.99 6.39 -5.31
CA LEU A 137 -9.72 7.49 -6.26
C LEU A 137 -8.24 7.90 -6.27
N ALA A 138 -7.60 7.96 -5.09
CA ALA A 138 -6.18 8.29 -4.97
C ALA A 138 -5.29 7.33 -5.77
N ASN A 139 -5.60 6.04 -5.73
CA ASN A 139 -4.82 5.01 -6.41
C ASN A 139 -5.12 4.90 -7.92
N THR A 140 -6.26 5.45 -8.40
CA THR A 140 -6.59 5.51 -9.83
C THR A 140 -5.56 6.34 -10.61
N GLU A 141 -5.00 7.38 -10.00
CA GLU A 141 -4.01 8.25 -10.63
C GLU A 141 -2.71 7.51 -11.00
N ILE A 142 -2.34 6.46 -10.27
CA ILE A 142 -1.15 5.65 -10.58
C ILE A 142 -1.23 5.08 -11.99
N ILE A 143 -2.36 4.51 -12.37
CA ILE A 143 -2.57 3.93 -13.71
C ILE A 143 -2.56 5.01 -14.79
N LYS A 144 -3.18 6.16 -14.52
CA LYS A 144 -3.19 7.29 -15.48
C LYS A 144 -1.77 7.81 -15.74
N GLU A 145 -0.96 7.92 -14.70
CA GLU A 145 0.45 8.32 -14.82
C GLU A 145 1.25 7.32 -15.65
N ILE A 146 1.05 6.02 -15.46
CA ILE A 146 1.73 4.97 -16.22
C ILE A 146 1.32 5.06 -17.71
N TYR A 147 0.03 5.19 -18.02
CA TYR A 147 -0.43 5.29 -19.41
C TYR A 147 0.07 6.55 -20.11
N LYS A 148 0.23 7.66 -19.38
CA LYS A 148 0.82 8.88 -19.92
C LYS A 148 2.29 8.69 -20.28
N ALA A 149 3.03 7.95 -19.45
CA ALA A 149 4.46 7.73 -19.63
C ALA A 149 4.77 6.62 -20.65
N ASN A 150 3.99 5.54 -20.66
CA ASN A 150 4.23 4.40 -21.56
C ASN A 150 2.92 3.65 -21.90
N LYS A 151 2.48 3.79 -23.15
CA LYS A 151 1.24 3.16 -23.66
C LYS A 151 1.40 1.67 -24.02
N LYS A 152 2.63 1.15 -24.09
CA LYS A 152 2.92 -0.26 -24.44
C LYS A 152 2.71 -1.22 -23.27
N ILE A 153 2.65 -0.70 -22.05
CA ILE A 153 2.39 -1.51 -20.85
C ILE A 153 0.93 -1.94 -20.86
N ASP A 154 0.71 -3.25 -20.77
CA ASP A 154 -0.61 -3.88 -20.84
C ASP A 154 -0.93 -4.72 -19.58
N THR A 155 0.06 -4.97 -18.75
CA THR A 155 -0.04 -5.82 -17.56
C THR A 155 0.52 -5.11 -16.34
N PHE A 156 -0.24 -5.13 -15.27
CA PHE A 156 0.07 -4.44 -14.02
C PHE A 156 0.09 -5.46 -12.88
N ILE A 157 1.14 -5.41 -12.06
CA ILE A 157 1.28 -6.30 -10.91
C ILE A 157 1.54 -5.46 -9.67
N THR A 158 0.79 -5.70 -8.61
CA THR A 158 0.94 -5.02 -7.34
C THR A 158 0.78 -5.97 -6.17
N CYS A 159 1.29 -5.62 -5.00
CA CYS A 159 0.94 -6.34 -3.78
C CYS A 159 -0.46 -5.97 -3.30
N ILE A 160 -1.14 -6.92 -2.64
CA ILE A 160 -2.47 -6.70 -2.12
C ILE A 160 -2.50 -6.80 -0.58
N ASN A 161 -3.15 -5.81 0.02
CA ASN A 161 -3.44 -5.75 1.45
C ASN A 161 -4.96 -5.49 1.62
N ASN A 162 -5.35 -4.31 2.02
CA ASN A 162 -6.75 -3.93 2.32
C ASN A 162 -7.60 -3.52 1.10
N GLY A 163 -7.24 -3.92 -0.08
CA GLY A 163 -8.04 -3.82 -1.30
C GLY A 163 -8.17 -2.44 -1.94
N SER A 164 -8.14 -1.32 -1.19
CA SER A 164 -8.36 0.02 -1.76
C SER A 164 -7.37 0.38 -2.87
N HIS A 165 -6.12 -0.07 -2.74
CA HIS A 165 -5.08 0.14 -3.74
C HIS A 165 -5.42 -0.55 -5.06
N ILE A 166 -5.59 -1.87 -5.04
CA ILE A 166 -5.84 -2.65 -6.27
C ILE A 166 -7.20 -2.29 -6.90
N LEU A 167 -8.22 -1.96 -6.11
CA LEU A 167 -9.51 -1.45 -6.61
C LEU A 167 -9.35 -0.11 -7.32
N GLY A 168 -8.48 0.78 -6.81
CA GLY A 168 -8.15 2.03 -7.47
C GLY A 168 -7.43 1.83 -8.80
N LEU A 169 -6.47 0.92 -8.85
CA LEU A 169 -5.81 0.52 -10.09
C LEU A 169 -6.82 -0.05 -11.09
N LYS A 170 -7.70 -0.97 -10.65
CA LYS A 170 -8.75 -1.56 -11.49
C LYS A 170 -9.67 -0.50 -12.08
N LYS A 171 -10.06 0.50 -11.29
CA LYS A 171 -10.90 1.62 -11.76
C LYS A 171 -10.24 2.46 -12.84
N GLY A 172 -8.91 2.61 -12.81
CA GLY A 172 -8.14 3.32 -13.84
C GLY A 172 -7.77 2.47 -15.05
N LEU A 173 -7.95 1.15 -14.97
CA LEU A 173 -7.47 0.20 -15.95
C LEU A 173 -8.34 0.16 -17.20
N ARG A 174 -7.71 0.06 -18.37
CA ARG A 174 -8.42 -0.21 -19.65
C ARG A 174 -8.91 -1.66 -19.70
N LYS A 175 -10.10 -1.91 -20.28
CA LYS A 175 -10.76 -3.23 -20.27
C LYS A 175 -9.88 -4.40 -20.77
N LYS A 176 -9.02 -4.15 -21.76
CA LYS A 176 -8.14 -5.16 -22.38
C LYS A 176 -6.83 -5.44 -21.64
N HIS A 177 -6.56 -4.74 -20.55
CA HIS A 177 -5.30 -4.86 -19.79
C HIS A 177 -5.46 -5.73 -18.55
N ASN A 178 -4.38 -6.39 -18.14
CA ASN A 178 -4.36 -7.29 -17.02
C ASN A 178 -3.94 -6.57 -15.73
N LEU A 179 -4.50 -6.99 -14.60
CA LEU A 179 -4.12 -6.53 -13.27
C LEU A 179 -4.10 -7.72 -12.31
N TYR A 180 -2.94 -7.95 -11.72
CA TYR A 180 -2.72 -9.03 -10.76
C TYR A 180 -2.33 -8.51 -9.38
N GLY A 181 -2.83 -9.18 -8.34
CA GLY A 181 -2.51 -8.90 -6.95
C GLY A 181 -1.60 -9.99 -6.36
N ILE A 182 -0.49 -9.60 -5.76
CA ILE A 182 0.40 -10.54 -5.05
C ILE A 182 0.10 -10.52 -3.57
N PHE A 183 -0.14 -11.70 -2.99
CA PHE A 183 -0.24 -11.92 -1.55
C PHE A 183 0.82 -12.95 -1.11
N SER A 184 1.07 -13.07 0.18
CA SER A 184 1.98 -14.07 0.73
C SER A 184 1.57 -14.49 2.13
N LYS A 185 1.71 -15.77 2.45
CA LYS A 185 1.57 -16.31 3.81
C LYS A 185 2.86 -16.23 4.61
N SER A 186 3.94 -15.74 4.03
CA SER A 186 5.24 -15.61 4.69
C SER A 186 5.20 -14.61 5.85
N LYS A 187 5.91 -14.95 6.94
CA LYS A 187 6.06 -14.08 8.11
C LYS A 187 6.88 -12.81 7.84
N ILE A 188 7.68 -12.77 6.79
CA ILE A 188 8.45 -11.58 6.41
C ILE A 188 7.60 -10.52 5.68
N ALA A 189 6.51 -10.92 5.02
CA ALA A 189 5.60 -10.03 4.29
C ALA A 189 4.24 -9.90 4.98
N THR A 190 4.23 -9.63 6.28
CA THR A 190 3.02 -9.60 7.13
C THR A 190 1.95 -8.64 6.64
N SER A 191 2.33 -7.58 5.92
CA SER A 191 1.38 -6.60 5.38
C SER A 191 0.51 -7.13 4.24
N ILE A 192 0.85 -8.31 3.67
CA ILE A 192 0.12 -8.93 2.55
C ILE A 192 -0.26 -10.39 2.83
N ASN A 193 -0.30 -10.79 4.11
CA ASN A 193 -0.51 -12.19 4.49
C ASN A 193 -1.96 -12.57 4.77
N SER A 194 -2.88 -11.61 4.81
CA SER A 194 -4.29 -11.89 5.09
C SER A 194 -5.19 -10.76 4.60
N PHE A 195 -6.42 -11.12 4.26
CA PHE A 195 -7.51 -10.18 3.96
C PHE A 195 -8.49 -10.17 5.12
N SER A 196 -9.00 -9.01 5.51
CA SER A 196 -10.16 -8.95 6.38
C SER A 196 -11.42 -9.39 5.61
N ARG A 197 -12.48 -9.80 6.32
CA ARG A 197 -13.75 -10.18 5.70
C ARG A 197 -14.30 -9.07 4.79
N TYR A 198 -14.27 -7.83 5.24
CA TYR A 198 -14.73 -6.67 4.46
C TYR A 198 -13.95 -6.46 3.16
N GLU A 199 -12.65 -6.69 3.21
CA GLU A 199 -11.78 -6.56 2.04
C GLU A 199 -12.08 -7.67 1.03
N TYR A 200 -12.21 -8.89 1.51
CA TYR A 200 -12.53 -10.05 0.68
C TYR A 200 -13.87 -9.88 -0.05
N GLU A 201 -14.94 -9.53 0.67
CA GLU A 201 -16.27 -9.34 0.09
C GLU A 201 -16.30 -8.24 -0.99
N ASN A 202 -15.45 -7.23 -0.86
CA ASN A 202 -15.36 -6.16 -1.86
C ASN A 202 -14.53 -6.58 -3.08
N LEU A 203 -13.47 -7.35 -2.87
CA LEU A 203 -12.59 -7.80 -3.94
C LEU A 203 -13.25 -8.84 -4.86
N ILE A 204 -14.02 -9.79 -4.32
CA ILE A 204 -14.69 -10.84 -5.12
C ILE A 204 -15.69 -10.26 -6.13
N LYS A 205 -16.21 -9.05 -5.91
CA LYS A 205 -17.10 -8.34 -6.85
C LYS A 205 -16.39 -7.87 -8.11
N HIS A 206 -15.06 -7.72 -8.07
CA HIS A 206 -14.26 -7.09 -9.11
C HIS A 206 -13.15 -7.98 -9.68
N PHE A 207 -12.81 -9.08 -8.99
CA PHE A 207 -11.71 -9.97 -9.32
C PHE A 207 -12.10 -11.43 -9.21
N ASN A 208 -11.49 -12.26 -10.04
CA ASN A 208 -11.48 -13.70 -9.86
C ASN A 208 -10.34 -14.07 -8.90
N MET A 209 -10.66 -14.42 -7.64
CA MET A 209 -9.67 -14.64 -6.58
C MET A 209 -8.64 -15.73 -6.91
N LYS A 210 -9.01 -16.75 -7.71
CA LYS A 210 -8.09 -17.84 -8.10
C LYS A 210 -7.17 -17.45 -9.27
N LYS A 211 -7.64 -16.56 -10.15
CA LYS A 211 -6.93 -16.17 -11.38
C LYS A 211 -6.11 -14.90 -11.19
N ASP A 212 -6.70 -13.92 -10.52
CA ASP A 212 -6.12 -12.56 -10.45
C ASP A 212 -5.21 -12.38 -9.23
N PHE A 213 -5.25 -13.30 -8.24
CA PHE A 213 -4.41 -13.21 -7.05
C PHE A 213 -3.44 -14.38 -6.95
N ILE A 214 -2.17 -14.04 -6.86
CA ILE A 214 -1.07 -14.98 -6.93
C ILE A 214 -0.30 -14.98 -5.60
N GLU A 215 -0.08 -16.16 -5.03
CA GLU A 215 0.72 -16.31 -3.81
C GLU A 215 2.22 -16.24 -4.12
N ALA A 216 2.93 -15.35 -3.42
CA ALA A 216 4.39 -15.31 -3.42
C ALA A 216 4.93 -16.13 -2.24
N LYS A 217 5.81 -17.09 -2.53
CA LYS A 217 6.55 -17.85 -1.53
C LYS A 217 7.73 -17.04 -0.98
N GLU A 218 8.20 -17.38 0.20
CA GLU A 218 9.30 -16.67 0.87
C GLU A 218 10.57 -16.58 0.01
N LYS A 219 10.95 -17.68 -0.67
CA LYS A 219 12.08 -17.70 -1.61
C LYS A 219 11.92 -16.67 -2.74
N GLU A 220 10.69 -16.48 -3.23
CA GLU A 220 10.42 -15.50 -4.29
C GLU A 220 10.55 -14.06 -3.75
N ILE A 221 10.16 -13.80 -2.50
CA ILE A 221 10.36 -12.49 -1.86
C ILE A 221 11.86 -12.18 -1.77
N PHE A 222 12.69 -13.11 -1.30
CA PHE A 222 14.14 -12.91 -1.24
C PHE A 222 14.77 -12.71 -2.62
N ASN A 223 14.34 -13.45 -3.64
CA ASN A 223 14.77 -13.22 -5.01
C ASN A 223 14.37 -11.84 -5.53
N GLY A 224 13.16 -11.39 -5.22
CA GLY A 224 12.70 -10.05 -5.54
C GLY A 224 13.55 -8.95 -4.91
N TYR A 225 14.00 -9.13 -3.66
CA TYR A 225 14.95 -8.21 -3.03
C TYR A 225 16.29 -8.14 -3.78
N LYS A 226 16.87 -9.28 -4.10
CA LYS A 226 18.15 -9.33 -4.84
C LYS A 226 18.04 -8.63 -6.19
N LEU A 227 16.93 -8.87 -6.91
CA LEU A 227 16.68 -8.26 -8.20
C LEU A 227 16.47 -6.76 -8.11
N LEU A 228 15.66 -6.27 -7.13
CA LEU A 228 15.49 -4.85 -6.90
C LEU A 228 16.79 -4.16 -6.46
N ALA A 229 17.57 -4.80 -5.59
CA ALA A 229 18.88 -4.29 -5.19
C ALA A 229 19.84 -4.17 -6.37
N SER A 230 19.78 -5.10 -7.35
CA SER A 230 20.57 -5.00 -8.57
C SER A 230 20.19 -3.79 -9.45
N GLU A 231 18.97 -3.30 -9.35
CA GLU A 231 18.50 -2.05 -9.97
C GLU A 231 18.77 -0.80 -9.09
N GLY A 232 19.45 -0.96 -7.94
CA GLY A 232 19.70 0.13 -6.99
C GLY A 232 18.51 0.50 -6.09
N LEU A 233 17.54 -0.40 -5.94
CA LEU A 233 16.29 -0.12 -5.21
C LEU A 233 16.16 -1.00 -3.96
N PHE A 234 15.78 -0.35 -2.83
CA PHE A 234 15.46 -1.03 -1.58
C PHE A 234 14.00 -0.77 -1.21
N CYS A 235 13.23 -1.83 -1.04
CA CYS A 235 11.79 -1.75 -0.79
C CYS A 235 11.33 -2.68 0.33
N GLU A 236 10.08 -2.53 0.75
CA GLU A 236 9.43 -3.43 1.71
C GLU A 236 9.20 -4.84 1.14
N PRO A 237 9.06 -5.89 1.98
CA PRO A 237 8.82 -7.27 1.55
C PRO A 237 7.65 -7.43 0.58
N ALA A 238 6.59 -6.67 0.77
CA ALA A 238 5.42 -6.68 -0.09
C ALA A 238 5.74 -6.27 -1.54
N SER A 239 6.60 -5.27 -1.73
CA SER A 239 7.05 -4.83 -3.05
C SER A 239 8.03 -5.84 -3.68
N ALA A 240 8.91 -6.43 -2.88
CA ALA A 240 9.81 -7.49 -3.35
C ALA A 240 9.05 -8.73 -3.82
N ALA A 241 7.96 -9.10 -3.15
CA ALA A 241 7.07 -10.19 -3.54
C ALA A 241 6.53 -10.01 -4.97
N VAL A 242 6.22 -8.77 -5.37
CA VAL A 242 5.72 -8.44 -6.72
C VAL A 242 6.75 -8.81 -7.77
N VAL A 243 8.00 -8.37 -7.62
CA VAL A 243 9.08 -8.63 -8.57
C VAL A 243 9.48 -10.10 -8.55
N GLY A 244 9.58 -10.71 -7.39
CA GLY A 244 9.97 -12.12 -7.25
C GLY A 244 8.98 -13.12 -7.84
N SER A 245 7.73 -12.70 -8.09
CA SER A 245 6.69 -13.56 -8.68
C SER A 245 6.58 -13.47 -10.20
N LEU A 246 7.43 -12.72 -10.89
CA LEU A 246 7.31 -12.43 -12.33
C LEU A 246 7.40 -13.67 -13.23
N ASN A 247 8.03 -14.75 -12.78
CA ASN A 247 8.07 -16.02 -13.50
C ASN A 247 6.70 -16.71 -13.64
N LYS A 248 5.71 -16.33 -12.84
CA LYS A 248 4.35 -16.91 -12.85
C LYS A 248 3.46 -16.31 -13.94
N PHE A 249 3.92 -15.28 -14.63
CA PHE A 249 3.15 -14.55 -15.63
C PHE A 249 3.70 -14.85 -17.03
N LYS A 250 2.79 -14.96 -18.02
CA LYS A 250 3.14 -15.18 -19.43
C LYS A 250 3.36 -13.88 -20.19
N GLU A 251 2.78 -12.82 -19.70
CA GLU A 251 2.79 -11.48 -20.29
C GLU A 251 4.22 -10.93 -20.42
N LYS A 252 4.40 -10.06 -21.41
CA LYS A 252 5.74 -9.52 -21.76
C LYS A 252 5.94 -8.07 -21.35
N ASN A 253 4.91 -7.23 -21.36
CA ASN A 253 5.03 -5.79 -21.08
C ASN A 253 4.41 -5.46 -19.73
N ILE A 254 5.20 -5.63 -18.67
CA ILE A 254 4.73 -5.64 -17.29
C ILE A 254 5.18 -4.38 -16.54
N CYS A 255 4.27 -3.77 -15.80
CA CYS A 255 4.59 -2.76 -14.79
C CYS A 255 4.39 -3.33 -13.38
N CYS A 256 5.47 -3.38 -12.61
CA CYS A 256 5.43 -3.68 -11.18
C CYS A 256 5.27 -2.39 -10.38
N ILE A 257 4.28 -2.32 -9.49
CA ILE A 257 4.08 -1.16 -8.63
C ILE A 257 4.80 -1.41 -7.31
N ILE A 258 5.84 -0.61 -7.06
CA ILE A 258 6.70 -0.68 -5.87
C ILE A 258 6.11 0.24 -4.81
N THR A 259 5.32 -0.35 -3.91
CA THR A 259 4.37 0.36 -3.05
C THR A 259 4.95 1.02 -1.82
N GLY A 260 6.07 0.51 -1.29
CA GLY A 260 6.66 1.00 -0.05
C GLY A 260 8.16 0.77 0.06
N SER A 261 8.83 1.73 0.69
CA SER A 261 10.27 1.74 0.98
C SER A 261 10.61 0.80 2.15
N VAL A 262 11.84 0.31 2.19
CA VAL A 262 12.39 -0.51 3.28
C VAL A 262 12.53 0.23 4.59
N HIS A 263 12.72 1.55 4.59
CA HIS A 263 13.10 2.34 5.78
C HIS A 263 12.18 2.16 7.00
N LYS A 264 10.94 1.75 6.79
CA LYS A 264 9.96 1.49 7.86
C LYS A 264 9.93 0.04 8.32
N ASN A 265 10.69 -0.85 7.68
CA ASN A 265 10.66 -2.30 7.89
C ASN A 265 12.06 -2.92 8.03
N LEU A 266 13.08 -2.15 8.42
CA LEU A 266 14.47 -2.63 8.53
C LEU A 266 14.59 -3.87 9.43
N ARG A 267 13.78 -3.97 10.49
CA ARG A 267 13.77 -5.14 11.38
C ARG A 267 13.30 -6.44 10.70
N SER A 268 12.64 -6.37 9.56
CA SER A 268 12.24 -7.57 8.78
C SER A 268 13.43 -8.35 8.22
N PHE A 269 14.63 -7.77 8.25
CA PHE A 269 15.89 -8.36 7.78
C PHE A 269 16.79 -8.86 8.91
N GLN A 270 16.39 -8.68 10.18
CA GLN A 270 17.17 -9.09 11.36
C GLN A 270 16.83 -10.54 11.76
N LYS A 271 16.93 -11.49 10.82
CA LYS A 271 16.90 -12.93 11.12
C LYS A 271 18.12 -13.60 10.58
#